data_53d9ba6f237ed8255abc64f0829e0bce
#
_entry.id   53d9ba6f237ed8255abc64f0829e0bce
#
_cell.length_a   1.000
_cell.length_b   1.000
_cell.length_c   1.000
_cell.angle_alpha   90.00
_cell.angle_beta   90.00
_cell.angle_gamma   90.00
#
_symmetry.space_group_name_H-M   'P 1'
#
loop_
_entity.id
_entity.type
_entity.pdbx_description
1 polymer ?
#
loop_
_entity_poly.entity_id
_entity_poly.type
_entity_poly.pdbx_seq_one_letter_code
_entity_poly.pdbx_strand_id
1 'polypeptide(L)'
;LVSDNEAYNRLYEFLGQKKFNKTMVSKGFEGVRFTHRLQTSIPLLENQYTNPVQFVNDEGDVVWRQKEHFNKHQIQAPNPMQTIIGKGVMNDSGRVIMHPVSFGFKNAFPLQAQHDFLKRLMFPASFAAKDRFKLNEEDYRFLYRYMSAYPTESKKPSYSADSTIGPAYCKFILYGGDKHAQLNPDVRIFNKVGDAYGFLLDNAYFVDFKHKVEFMVTATIYCNEDEIFNDDKYEYDSIGFPFFKHLGEVIYKHELSRPKPNLPNLDHLKFTYSD
;
A
#
# COMPACT_ATOMS: atom_id res chain seq x y z
N LEU A 1 3.19 6.74 -5.62
CA LEU A 1 4.59 7.18 -5.63
C LEU A 1 5.20 7.21 -4.23
N VAL A 2 4.65 8.03 -3.33
CA VAL A 2 5.21 8.25 -1.99
C VAL A 2 4.32 7.74 -0.86
N SER A 3 3.29 6.97 -1.16
CA SER A 3 2.36 6.37 -0.18
C SER A 3 1.70 7.41 0.75
N ASP A 4 1.27 8.53 0.19
CA ASP A 4 0.68 9.65 0.91
C ASP A 4 -0.62 9.22 1.62
N ASN A 5 -0.66 9.40 2.95
CA ASN A 5 -1.80 9.06 3.77
C ASN A 5 -3.00 9.99 3.55
N GLU A 6 -2.76 11.25 3.19
CA GLU A 6 -3.85 12.19 2.89
C GLU A 6 -4.58 11.81 1.60
N ALA A 7 -3.88 11.27 0.61
CA ALA A 7 -4.51 10.72 -0.58
C ALA A 7 -5.46 9.56 -0.23
N TYR A 8 -5.06 8.68 0.69
CA TYR A 8 -5.95 7.63 1.21
C TYR A 8 -7.15 8.24 1.95
N ASN A 9 -6.94 9.23 2.81
CA ASN A 9 -8.01 9.88 3.57
C ASN A 9 -9.06 10.51 2.65
N ARG A 10 -8.62 11.17 1.57
CA ARG A 10 -9.52 11.72 0.54
C ARG A 10 -10.37 10.66 -0.15
N LEU A 11 -9.77 9.52 -0.50
CA LEU A 11 -10.50 8.39 -1.07
C LEU A 11 -11.45 7.74 -0.07
N TYR A 12 -11.06 7.66 1.21
CA TYR A 12 -11.92 7.18 2.29
C TYR A 12 -13.17 8.05 2.44
N GLU A 13 -13.01 9.38 2.44
CA GLU A 13 -14.12 10.35 2.46
C GLU A 13 -15.07 10.18 1.25
N PHE A 14 -14.49 10.05 0.06
CA PHE A 14 -15.27 9.91 -1.18
C PHE A 14 -16.01 8.57 -1.25
N LEU A 15 -15.37 7.46 -0.90
CA LEU A 15 -15.99 6.14 -0.99
C LEU A 15 -16.97 5.86 0.16
N GLY A 16 -16.65 6.35 1.33
CA GLY A 16 -17.35 6.04 2.57
C GLY A 16 -17.05 4.62 3.08
N GLN A 17 -16.96 4.50 4.38
CA GLN A 17 -16.55 3.26 5.08
C GLN A 17 -17.39 2.03 4.65
N LYS A 18 -18.73 2.19 4.61
CA LYS A 18 -19.65 1.08 4.28
C LYS A 18 -19.46 0.56 2.85
N LYS A 19 -19.40 1.48 1.87
CA LYS A 19 -19.26 1.13 0.45
C LYS A 19 -17.94 0.47 0.20
N PHE A 20 -16.85 1.01 0.78
CA PHE A 20 -15.52 0.50 0.63
C PHE A 20 -15.43 -0.95 1.10
N ASN A 21 -15.79 -1.22 2.36
CA ASN A 21 -15.75 -2.57 2.93
C ASN A 21 -16.69 -3.56 2.19
N LYS A 22 -17.91 -3.15 1.86
CA LYS A 22 -18.85 -3.99 1.09
C LYS A 22 -18.26 -4.38 -0.27
N THR A 23 -17.57 -3.47 -0.93
CA THR A 23 -16.92 -3.76 -2.22
C THR A 23 -15.83 -4.80 -2.08
N MET A 24 -14.98 -4.70 -1.06
CA MET A 24 -13.91 -5.68 -0.83
C MET A 24 -14.47 -7.08 -0.57
N VAL A 25 -15.47 -7.19 0.29
CA VAL A 25 -16.16 -8.46 0.56
C VAL A 25 -16.82 -9.03 -0.70
N SER A 26 -17.53 -8.19 -1.48
CA SER A 26 -18.19 -8.64 -2.73
C SER A 26 -17.21 -9.11 -3.81
N LYS A 27 -15.96 -8.70 -3.72
CA LYS A 27 -14.85 -9.13 -4.58
C LYS A 27 -14.09 -10.34 -4.01
N GLY A 28 -14.52 -10.89 -2.86
CA GLY A 28 -13.92 -12.06 -2.25
C GLY A 28 -12.61 -11.79 -1.48
N PHE A 29 -12.35 -10.53 -1.09
CA PHE A 29 -11.20 -10.21 -0.24
C PHE A 29 -11.58 -10.34 1.23
N GLU A 30 -11.41 -11.53 1.78
CA GLU A 30 -11.76 -11.83 3.15
C GLU A 30 -10.83 -11.15 4.17
N GLY A 31 -11.38 -10.79 5.32
CA GLY A 31 -10.63 -10.19 6.43
C GLY A 31 -10.20 -8.72 6.20
N VAL A 32 -10.45 -8.17 5.02
CA VAL A 32 -10.14 -6.75 4.73
C VAL A 32 -11.12 -5.84 5.47
N ARG A 33 -10.57 -4.84 6.15
CA ARG A 33 -11.33 -3.81 6.89
C ARG A 33 -10.70 -2.44 6.69
N PHE A 34 -11.53 -1.46 6.38
CA PHE A 34 -11.17 -0.04 6.37
C PHE A 34 -12.09 0.68 7.36
N THR A 35 -11.56 1.04 8.50
CA THR A 35 -12.33 1.50 9.66
C THR A 35 -12.03 2.94 10.05
N HIS A 36 -10.86 3.45 9.67
CA HIS A 36 -10.43 4.79 10.07
C HIS A 36 -9.50 5.43 9.02
N ARG A 37 -9.38 6.74 9.11
CA ARG A 37 -8.39 7.55 8.40
C ARG A 37 -6.98 7.24 8.92
N LEU A 38 -5.98 7.56 8.15
CA LEU A 38 -4.58 7.37 8.51
C LEU A 38 -4.00 8.66 9.11
N GLN A 39 -3.10 8.53 10.07
CA GLN A 39 -2.42 9.63 10.77
C GLN A 39 -3.37 10.71 11.31
N THR A 40 -4.54 10.30 11.77
CA THR A 40 -5.51 11.20 12.41
C THR A 40 -5.89 10.63 13.77
N SER A 41 -5.84 11.49 14.80
CA SER A 41 -6.24 11.12 16.17
C SER A 41 -7.72 11.46 16.39
N ILE A 42 -8.61 10.78 15.69
CA ILE A 42 -10.05 10.95 15.84
C ILE A 42 -10.71 9.67 16.34
N PRO A 43 -11.78 9.79 17.17
CA PRO A 43 -12.49 8.64 17.74
C PRO A 43 -13.09 7.72 16.69
N LEU A 44 -13.29 6.45 17.05
CA LEU A 44 -13.90 5.45 16.16
C LEU A 44 -15.25 5.89 15.60
N LEU A 45 -16.09 6.52 16.44
CA LEU A 45 -17.40 7.01 16.02
C LEU A 45 -17.27 8.09 14.94
N GLU A 46 -16.34 9.01 15.07
CA GLU A 46 -16.10 10.07 14.08
C GLU A 46 -15.57 9.54 12.77
N ASN A 47 -14.82 8.44 12.79
CA ASN A 47 -14.39 7.75 11.58
C ASN A 47 -15.57 7.11 10.80
N GLN A 48 -16.74 6.92 11.42
CA GLN A 48 -17.94 6.45 10.72
C GLN A 48 -18.63 7.55 9.91
N TYR A 49 -18.29 8.82 10.18
CA TYR A 49 -18.74 9.97 9.39
C TYR A 49 -17.74 10.28 8.28
N THR A 50 -18.26 10.64 7.12
CA THR A 50 -17.48 11.23 6.03
C THR A 50 -17.98 12.64 5.76
N ASN A 51 -17.08 13.54 5.43
CA ASN A 51 -17.41 14.91 5.07
C ASN A 51 -18.11 14.98 3.71
N PRO A 52 -18.85 16.05 3.40
CA PRO A 52 -19.32 16.30 2.05
C PRO A 52 -18.11 16.48 1.11
N VAL A 53 -18.21 15.95 -0.11
CA VAL A 53 -17.16 16.02 -1.12
C VAL A 53 -17.69 16.72 -2.36
N GLN A 54 -16.87 17.58 -2.96
CA GLN A 54 -17.15 18.24 -4.23
C GLN A 54 -15.96 18.06 -5.17
N PHE A 55 -16.28 17.83 -6.44
CA PHE A 55 -15.33 17.98 -7.54
C PHE A 55 -15.62 19.27 -8.27
N VAL A 56 -14.60 20.01 -8.57
CA VAL A 56 -14.66 21.28 -9.31
C VAL A 56 -13.82 21.17 -10.58
N ASN A 57 -14.24 21.85 -11.64
CA ASN A 57 -13.44 22.01 -12.85
C ASN A 57 -12.34 23.10 -12.66
N ASP A 58 -11.57 23.36 -13.71
CA ASP A 58 -10.49 24.35 -13.68
C ASP A 58 -11.00 25.78 -13.50
N GLU A 59 -12.26 26.07 -13.85
CA GLU A 59 -12.95 27.33 -13.67
C GLU A 59 -13.49 27.52 -12.25
N GLY A 60 -13.48 26.45 -11.41
CA GLY A 60 -13.98 26.47 -10.04
C GLY A 60 -15.47 26.09 -9.91
N ASP A 61 -16.12 25.71 -11.00
CA ASP A 61 -17.51 25.25 -10.97
C ASP A 61 -17.64 23.84 -10.40
N VAL A 62 -18.65 23.61 -9.58
CA VAL A 62 -18.92 22.30 -9.01
C VAL A 62 -19.54 21.38 -10.05
N VAL A 63 -18.76 20.39 -10.53
CA VAL A 63 -19.21 19.39 -11.52
C VAL A 63 -19.83 18.16 -10.87
N TRP A 64 -19.53 17.91 -9.60
CA TRP A 64 -20.11 16.81 -8.84
C TRP A 64 -20.05 17.08 -7.33
N ARG A 65 -21.04 16.59 -6.58
CA ARG A 65 -21.08 16.69 -5.12
C ARG A 65 -21.73 15.50 -4.46
N GLN A 66 -21.27 15.15 -3.27
CA GLN A 66 -21.98 14.26 -2.35
C GLN A 66 -22.10 14.90 -0.97
N LYS A 67 -23.17 14.52 -0.26
CA LYS A 67 -23.39 14.93 1.13
C LYS A 67 -22.51 14.11 2.07
N GLU A 68 -22.41 14.59 3.29
CA GLU A 68 -21.87 13.81 4.40
C GLU A 68 -22.59 12.45 4.51
N HIS A 69 -21.89 11.45 4.96
CA HIS A 69 -22.45 10.11 5.15
C HIS A 69 -22.07 9.55 6.51
N PHE A 70 -23.00 8.85 7.16
CA PHE A 70 -22.77 8.15 8.41
C PHE A 70 -23.00 6.65 8.25
N ASN A 71 -21.99 5.86 8.56
CA ASN A 71 -22.11 4.41 8.64
C ASN A 71 -22.58 4.00 10.05
N LYS A 72 -23.84 3.59 10.17
CA LYS A 72 -24.45 3.17 11.44
C LYS A 72 -23.86 1.88 12.02
N HIS A 73 -23.12 1.11 11.21
CA HIS A 73 -22.55 -0.18 11.62
C HIS A 73 -21.07 -0.04 11.90
N GLN A 74 -20.67 -0.30 13.14
CA GLN A 74 -19.27 -0.37 13.50
C GLN A 74 -18.65 -1.60 12.84
N ILE A 75 -17.51 -1.41 12.21
CA ILE A 75 -16.73 -2.48 11.58
C ILE A 75 -15.60 -2.88 12.51
N GLN A 76 -15.48 -4.17 12.79
CA GLN A 76 -14.46 -4.72 13.67
C GLN A 76 -13.98 -6.10 13.18
N ALA A 77 -12.88 -6.58 13.75
CA ALA A 77 -12.42 -7.94 13.50
C ALA A 77 -13.46 -8.99 13.92
N PRO A 78 -13.62 -10.08 13.18
CA PRO A 78 -14.52 -11.18 13.59
C PRO A 78 -14.16 -11.77 14.95
N ASN A 79 -12.86 -11.81 15.28
CA ASN A 79 -12.36 -12.23 16.59
C ASN A 79 -11.40 -11.19 17.17
N PRO A 80 -11.91 -10.13 17.85
CA PRO A 80 -11.08 -9.05 18.38
C PRO A 80 -10.01 -9.49 19.36
N MET A 81 -10.23 -10.56 20.10
CA MET A 81 -9.25 -11.09 21.07
C MET A 81 -7.96 -11.59 20.41
N GLN A 82 -8.04 -12.10 19.18
CA GLN A 82 -6.87 -12.53 18.41
C GLN A 82 -6.09 -11.36 17.80
N THR A 83 -6.54 -10.13 17.98
CA THR A 83 -5.90 -8.92 17.47
C THR A 83 -5.23 -8.11 18.58
N ILE A 84 -5.14 -8.65 19.79
CA ILE A 84 -4.47 -8.02 20.94
C ILE A 84 -3.00 -8.39 20.87
N ILE A 85 -2.13 -7.39 20.71
CA ILE A 85 -0.69 -7.58 20.56
C ILE A 85 0.10 -6.52 21.33
N GLY A 86 1.41 -6.79 21.52
CA GLY A 86 2.36 -5.92 22.21
C GLY A 86 2.23 -5.98 23.73
N LYS A 87 3.05 -5.18 24.40
CA LYS A 87 3.12 -5.04 25.87
C LYS A 87 2.60 -3.71 26.37
N GLY A 88 2.72 -2.67 25.54
CA GLY A 88 2.36 -1.31 25.93
C GLY A 88 2.19 -0.37 24.74
N VAL A 89 1.81 0.85 25.07
CA VAL A 89 1.66 1.96 24.11
C VAL A 89 2.08 3.26 24.74
N MET A 90 2.82 4.08 24.03
CA MET A 90 3.10 5.46 24.44
C MET A 90 1.90 6.33 24.09
N ASN A 91 1.44 7.11 25.05
CA ASN A 91 0.36 8.08 24.85
C ASN A 91 0.92 9.44 24.39
N ASP A 92 0.03 10.37 24.03
CA ASP A 92 0.38 11.71 23.52
C ASP A 92 1.19 12.56 24.53
N SER A 93 1.20 12.21 25.82
CA SER A 93 2.05 12.86 26.82
C SER A 93 3.45 12.24 26.97
N GLY A 94 3.81 11.26 26.12
CA GLY A 94 5.08 10.55 26.18
C GLY A 94 5.18 9.50 27.28
N ARG A 95 4.09 9.17 27.97
CA ARG A 95 4.06 8.14 29.02
C ARG A 95 3.71 6.79 28.43
N VAL A 96 4.51 5.77 28.71
CA VAL A 96 4.21 4.39 28.38
C VAL A 96 3.13 3.84 29.32
N ILE A 97 2.07 3.30 28.74
CA ILE A 97 1.00 2.59 29.43
C ILE A 97 1.20 1.10 29.12
N MET A 98 1.50 0.30 30.15
CA MET A 98 1.74 -1.14 30.04
C MET A 98 0.40 -1.88 29.90
N HIS A 99 -0.11 -1.89 28.69
CA HIS A 99 -1.35 -2.58 28.32
C HIS A 99 -1.28 -2.97 26.86
N PRO A 100 -1.52 -4.26 26.50
CA PRO A 100 -1.56 -4.69 25.12
C PRO A 100 -2.59 -3.93 24.29
N VAL A 101 -2.29 -3.70 23.00
CA VAL A 101 -3.13 -2.91 22.10
C VAL A 101 -4.04 -3.81 21.30
N SER A 102 -5.34 -3.46 21.23
CA SER A 102 -6.29 -4.13 20.37
C SER A 102 -6.31 -3.51 18.98
N PHE A 103 -6.01 -4.31 17.97
CA PHE A 103 -6.13 -3.96 16.55
C PHE A 103 -7.50 -4.36 15.96
N GLY A 104 -8.45 -4.79 16.79
CA GLY A 104 -9.78 -5.23 16.37
C GLY A 104 -10.57 -4.19 15.61
N PHE A 105 -10.32 -2.90 15.88
CA PHE A 105 -10.96 -1.77 15.22
C PHE A 105 -10.04 -1.01 14.26
N LYS A 106 -8.83 -1.50 14.04
CA LYS A 106 -7.88 -0.90 13.11
C LYS A 106 -8.13 -1.35 11.67
N ASN A 107 -7.64 -0.57 10.71
CA ASN A 107 -7.56 -1.03 9.33
C ASN A 107 -6.81 -2.36 9.26
N ALA A 108 -7.28 -3.26 8.42
CA ALA A 108 -6.61 -4.53 8.18
C ALA A 108 -6.71 -4.93 6.71
N PHE A 109 -5.61 -5.40 6.17
CA PHE A 109 -5.56 -5.97 4.85
C PHE A 109 -4.65 -7.21 4.93
N PRO A 110 -5.21 -8.42 5.10
CA PRO A 110 -4.44 -9.65 5.23
C PRO A 110 -3.46 -9.84 4.09
N LEU A 111 -2.28 -10.40 4.37
CA LEU A 111 -1.19 -10.53 3.40
C LEU A 111 -1.62 -11.29 2.13
N GLN A 112 -2.35 -12.40 2.30
CA GLN A 112 -2.90 -13.16 1.18
C GLN A 112 -3.87 -12.31 0.34
N ALA A 113 -4.77 -11.57 0.97
CA ALA A 113 -5.71 -10.71 0.27
C ALA A 113 -5.01 -9.57 -0.50
N GLN A 114 -3.91 -9.04 0.02
CA GLN A 114 -3.09 -8.06 -0.69
C GLN A 114 -2.43 -8.67 -1.92
N HIS A 115 -1.85 -9.87 -1.79
CA HIS A 115 -1.26 -10.60 -2.91
C HIS A 115 -2.30 -10.87 -4.00
N ASP A 116 -3.46 -11.39 -3.62
CA ASP A 116 -4.55 -11.70 -4.56
C ASP A 116 -5.13 -10.44 -5.21
N PHE A 117 -5.16 -9.32 -4.48
CA PHE A 117 -5.55 -8.01 -5.03
C PHE A 117 -4.57 -7.56 -6.12
N LEU A 118 -3.28 -7.58 -5.84
CA LEU A 118 -2.24 -7.21 -6.81
C LEU A 118 -2.26 -8.15 -8.02
N LYS A 119 -2.35 -9.46 -7.79
CA LYS A 119 -2.46 -10.45 -8.87
C LYS A 119 -3.65 -10.18 -9.78
N ARG A 120 -4.82 -9.86 -9.21
CA ARG A 120 -6.03 -9.54 -9.97
C ARG A 120 -5.89 -8.23 -10.74
N LEU A 121 -5.16 -7.26 -10.19
CA LEU A 121 -4.87 -6.00 -10.85
C LEU A 121 -3.90 -6.18 -12.02
N MET A 122 -2.82 -6.92 -11.81
CA MET A 122 -1.77 -7.09 -12.83
C MET A 122 -2.14 -8.07 -13.94
N PHE A 123 -2.98 -9.07 -13.64
CA PHE A 123 -3.36 -10.15 -14.56
C PHE A 123 -4.88 -10.29 -14.74
N PRO A 124 -5.60 -9.21 -15.11
CA PRO A 124 -7.06 -9.25 -15.18
C PRO A 124 -7.59 -10.32 -16.14
N ALA A 125 -6.89 -10.62 -17.23
CA ALA A 125 -7.28 -11.65 -18.18
C ALA A 125 -7.30 -13.08 -17.59
N SER A 126 -6.55 -13.33 -16.52
CA SER A 126 -6.52 -14.62 -15.82
C SER A 126 -7.72 -14.87 -14.91
N PHE A 127 -8.63 -13.89 -14.79
CA PHE A 127 -9.81 -13.98 -13.94
C PHE A 127 -11.10 -13.91 -14.75
N ALA A 128 -12.16 -14.58 -14.28
CA ALA A 128 -13.49 -14.46 -14.86
C ALA A 128 -13.97 -12.99 -14.82
N ALA A 129 -14.77 -12.56 -15.79
CA ALA A 129 -15.21 -11.18 -15.93
C ALA A 129 -15.88 -10.60 -14.65
N LYS A 130 -16.66 -11.42 -13.92
CA LYS A 130 -17.32 -11.03 -12.67
C LYS A 130 -16.34 -10.69 -11.54
N ASP A 131 -15.14 -11.29 -11.58
CA ASP A 131 -14.13 -11.16 -10.53
C ASP A 131 -13.14 -10.03 -10.82
N ARG A 132 -13.08 -9.54 -12.05
CA ARG A 132 -12.21 -8.42 -12.45
C ARG A 132 -12.61 -7.13 -11.77
N PHE A 133 -11.67 -6.20 -11.65
CA PHE A 133 -12.00 -4.81 -11.33
C PHE A 133 -12.73 -4.18 -12.52
N LYS A 134 -13.68 -3.29 -12.24
CA LYS A 134 -14.40 -2.53 -13.27
C LYS A 134 -13.56 -1.34 -13.71
N LEU A 135 -12.46 -1.63 -14.38
CA LEU A 135 -11.49 -0.68 -14.91
C LEU A 135 -11.45 -0.83 -16.43
N ASN A 136 -11.32 0.26 -17.13
CA ASN A 136 -11.01 0.27 -18.56
C ASN A 136 -9.49 0.20 -18.78
N GLU A 137 -9.05 0.18 -20.02
CA GLU A 137 -7.63 0.06 -20.37
C GLU A 137 -6.81 1.28 -19.89
N GLU A 138 -7.38 2.48 -19.97
CA GLU A 138 -6.74 3.72 -19.52
C GLU A 138 -6.55 3.72 -17.99
N ASP A 139 -7.56 3.25 -17.23
CA ASP A 139 -7.47 3.10 -15.78
C ASP A 139 -6.34 2.14 -15.39
N TYR A 140 -6.22 0.99 -16.06
CA TYR A 140 -5.14 0.03 -15.83
C TYR A 140 -3.77 0.66 -16.13
N ARG A 141 -3.63 1.33 -17.28
CA ARG A 141 -2.38 2.00 -17.67
C ARG A 141 -1.99 3.10 -16.67
N PHE A 142 -2.96 3.88 -16.21
CA PHE A 142 -2.76 4.88 -15.16
C PHE A 142 -2.20 4.25 -13.89
N LEU A 143 -2.87 3.22 -13.37
CA LEU A 143 -2.44 2.52 -12.15
C LEU A 143 -1.04 1.90 -12.31
N TYR A 144 -0.79 1.18 -13.39
CA TYR A 144 0.51 0.55 -13.64
C TYR A 144 1.63 1.59 -13.73
N ARG A 145 1.41 2.70 -14.43
CA ARG A 145 2.38 3.79 -14.52
C ARG A 145 2.75 4.32 -13.14
N TYR A 146 1.78 4.70 -12.32
CA TYR A 146 2.04 5.28 -11.01
C TYR A 146 2.53 4.27 -9.96
N MET A 147 2.14 3.01 -10.06
CA MET A 147 2.68 1.95 -9.18
C MET A 147 4.14 1.63 -9.47
N SER A 148 4.58 1.78 -10.71
CA SER A 148 5.96 1.47 -11.14
C SER A 148 6.90 2.67 -11.21
N ALA A 149 6.37 3.89 -11.17
CA ALA A 149 7.17 5.11 -11.18
C ALA A 149 8.01 5.25 -9.91
N TYR A 150 9.14 5.93 -10.05
CA TYR A 150 9.98 6.38 -8.95
C TYR A 150 9.69 7.86 -8.62
N PRO A 151 9.84 8.31 -7.36
CA PRO A 151 9.60 9.71 -7.01
C PRO A 151 10.41 10.71 -7.85
N THR A 152 11.63 10.35 -8.22
CA THR A 152 12.53 11.16 -9.07
C THR A 152 12.03 11.36 -10.50
N GLU A 153 11.07 10.58 -10.96
CA GLU A 153 10.46 10.69 -12.29
C GLU A 153 9.22 11.59 -12.30
N SER A 154 8.72 12.00 -11.11
CA SER A 154 7.53 12.86 -10.99
C SER A 154 7.91 14.33 -11.06
N LYS A 155 7.23 15.09 -11.94
CA LYS A 155 7.35 16.54 -12.05
C LYS A 155 6.23 17.28 -11.33
N LYS A 156 5.05 16.68 -11.26
CA LYS A 156 3.86 17.26 -10.61
C LYS A 156 3.13 16.20 -9.78
N PRO A 157 3.29 16.22 -8.42
CA PRO A 157 4.23 17.06 -7.67
C PRO A 157 5.69 16.65 -7.89
N SER A 158 6.61 17.61 -7.78
CA SER A 158 8.05 17.33 -7.74
C SER A 158 8.47 17.00 -6.31
N TYR A 159 9.25 15.95 -6.14
CA TYR A 159 9.82 15.55 -4.85
C TYR A 159 11.30 15.92 -4.72
N SER A 160 11.88 16.61 -5.70
CA SER A 160 13.32 16.93 -5.74
C SER A 160 13.80 17.85 -4.62
N ALA A 161 12.90 18.62 -4.01
CA ALA A 161 13.22 19.50 -2.89
C ALA A 161 13.22 18.79 -1.53
N ASP A 162 12.64 17.59 -1.44
CA ASP A 162 12.57 16.81 -0.21
C ASP A 162 13.71 15.80 -0.15
N SER A 163 14.72 16.08 0.66
CA SER A 163 15.90 15.23 0.82
C SER A 163 15.60 13.88 1.49
N THR A 164 14.43 13.70 2.05
CA THR A 164 13.99 12.43 2.65
C THR A 164 13.43 11.46 1.61
N ILE A 165 12.98 11.97 0.46
CA ILE A 165 12.39 11.19 -0.63
C ILE A 165 13.44 10.86 -1.69
N GLY A 166 14.04 9.69 -1.58
CA GLY A 166 15.00 9.18 -2.56
C GLY A 166 14.35 8.37 -3.69
N PRO A 167 15.17 7.91 -4.67
CA PRO A 167 14.66 7.18 -5.83
C PRO A 167 13.92 5.89 -5.48
N ALA A 168 14.29 5.20 -4.41
CA ALA A 168 13.66 3.95 -4.00
C ALA A 168 12.72 4.10 -2.79
N TYR A 169 12.28 5.31 -2.45
CA TYR A 169 11.52 5.64 -1.24
C TYR A 169 10.38 4.64 -0.92
N CYS A 170 9.59 4.24 -1.91
CA CYS A 170 8.52 3.25 -1.76
C CYS A 170 8.85 1.92 -2.48
N LYS A 171 10.11 1.48 -2.50
CA LYS A 171 10.53 0.22 -3.09
C LYS A 171 11.34 -0.56 -2.05
N PHE A 172 10.62 -1.24 -1.13
CA PHE A 172 11.30 -1.91 -0.01
C PHE A 172 11.96 -3.21 -0.46
N ILE A 173 11.23 -4.10 -1.15
CA ILE A 173 11.82 -5.32 -1.71
C ILE A 173 12.80 -4.93 -2.82
N LEU A 174 14.02 -5.41 -2.75
CA LEU A 174 15.18 -5.19 -3.62
C LEU A 174 15.99 -3.92 -3.31
N TYR A 175 15.34 -2.81 -2.91
CA TYR A 175 16.06 -1.55 -2.69
C TYR A 175 16.07 -1.07 -1.23
N GLY A 176 15.28 -1.69 -0.35
CA GLY A 176 15.21 -1.34 1.07
C GLY A 176 14.75 0.10 1.35
N GLY A 177 14.00 0.72 0.45
CA GLY A 177 13.64 2.14 0.60
C GLY A 177 14.81 3.11 0.53
N ASP A 178 15.99 2.65 0.12
CA ASP A 178 17.25 3.40 0.16
C ASP A 178 17.18 4.68 -0.68
N LYS A 179 17.39 5.82 -0.02
CA LYS A 179 17.41 7.15 -0.67
C LYS A 179 18.59 7.37 -1.62
N HIS A 180 19.59 6.52 -1.57
CA HIS A 180 20.78 6.55 -2.44
C HIS A 180 20.84 5.36 -3.38
N ALA A 181 19.75 4.59 -3.50
CA ALA A 181 19.70 3.39 -4.32
C ALA A 181 20.12 3.64 -5.76
N GLN A 182 20.99 2.78 -6.26
CA GLN A 182 21.31 2.70 -7.70
C GLN A 182 20.24 1.83 -8.37
N LEU A 183 19.29 2.49 -9.03
CA LEU A 183 18.18 1.79 -9.68
C LEU A 183 18.65 1.05 -10.93
N ASN A 184 18.25 -0.21 -11.10
CA ASN A 184 18.45 -0.91 -12.35
C ASN A 184 17.45 -0.40 -13.40
N PRO A 185 17.90 0.20 -14.53
CA PRO A 185 17.01 0.78 -15.54
C PRO A 185 16.14 -0.28 -16.25
N ASP A 186 16.57 -1.54 -16.26
CA ASP A 186 15.85 -2.64 -16.90
C ASP A 186 14.75 -3.23 -15.99
N VAL A 187 14.73 -2.84 -14.69
CA VAL A 187 13.79 -3.37 -13.69
C VAL A 187 12.72 -2.34 -13.34
N ARG A 188 11.47 -2.80 -13.28
CA ARG A 188 10.35 -2.03 -12.73
C ARG A 188 9.62 -2.85 -11.68
N ILE A 189 9.17 -2.16 -10.64
CA ILE A 189 8.47 -2.76 -9.50
C ILE A 189 7.11 -2.09 -9.36
N PHE A 190 6.06 -2.85 -9.61
CA PHE A 190 4.67 -2.44 -9.47
C PHE A 190 4.22 -2.83 -8.07
N ASN A 191 4.22 -1.89 -7.13
CA ASN A 191 4.04 -2.24 -5.73
C ASN A 191 3.23 -1.24 -4.91
N LYS A 192 2.87 -1.67 -3.72
CA LYS A 192 2.39 -0.82 -2.64
C LYS A 192 3.02 -1.25 -1.33
N VAL A 193 3.69 -0.31 -0.69
CA VAL A 193 4.30 -0.49 0.63
C VAL A 193 3.39 -0.04 1.75
N GLY A 194 3.72 -0.42 2.98
CA GLY A 194 3.16 0.08 4.21
C GLY A 194 4.15 -0.06 5.36
N ASP A 195 4.10 0.91 6.27
CA ASP A 195 4.83 0.92 7.53
C ASP A 195 3.94 1.50 8.63
N ALA A 196 3.77 0.77 9.69
CA ALA A 196 3.03 1.21 10.86
C ALA A 196 3.26 0.28 12.05
N TYR A 197 3.37 0.82 13.25
CA TYR A 197 3.40 0.06 14.49
C TYR A 197 4.49 -1.03 14.53
N GLY A 198 5.64 -0.78 13.95
CA GLY A 198 6.71 -1.76 13.86
C GLY A 198 6.56 -2.76 12.69
N PHE A 199 5.46 -2.75 11.97
CA PHE A 199 5.30 -3.58 10.76
C PHE A 199 5.79 -2.84 9.53
N LEU A 200 6.62 -3.51 8.73
CA LEU A 200 6.90 -3.15 7.34
C LEU A 200 6.26 -4.18 6.41
N LEU A 201 5.78 -3.70 5.28
CA LEU A 201 5.13 -4.52 4.26
C LEU A 201 5.50 -4.01 2.87
N ASP A 202 5.72 -4.93 1.95
CA ASP A 202 5.70 -4.63 0.51
C ASP A 202 4.95 -5.73 -0.24
N ASN A 203 4.08 -5.31 -1.15
CA ASN A 203 3.32 -6.17 -2.04
C ASN A 203 3.67 -5.76 -3.46
N ALA A 204 4.48 -6.57 -4.14
CA ALA A 204 5.19 -6.18 -5.34
C ALA A 204 5.11 -7.21 -6.47
N TYR A 205 4.95 -6.70 -7.69
CA TYR A 205 5.17 -7.42 -8.94
C TYR A 205 6.40 -6.82 -9.65
N PHE A 206 7.37 -7.66 -9.94
CA PHE A 206 8.65 -7.32 -10.54
C PHE A 206 8.67 -7.69 -12.01
N VAL A 207 9.25 -6.82 -12.82
CA VAL A 207 9.58 -7.11 -14.21
C VAL A 207 11.01 -6.68 -14.52
N ASP A 208 11.75 -7.53 -15.23
CA ASP A 208 13.02 -7.20 -15.86
C ASP A 208 12.84 -7.33 -17.37
N PHE A 209 12.86 -6.21 -18.04
CA PHE A 209 12.62 -6.14 -19.48
C PHE A 209 13.75 -6.74 -20.30
N LYS A 210 14.97 -6.68 -19.81
CA LYS A 210 16.16 -7.19 -20.49
C LYS A 210 16.23 -8.72 -20.44
N HIS A 211 16.06 -9.29 -19.24
CA HIS A 211 16.21 -10.73 -19.04
C HIS A 211 14.89 -11.49 -19.11
N LYS A 212 13.77 -10.80 -19.42
CA LYS A 212 12.43 -11.39 -19.49
C LYS A 212 12.08 -12.17 -18.22
N VAL A 213 12.29 -11.52 -17.08
CA VAL A 213 11.93 -12.05 -15.76
C VAL A 213 10.69 -11.34 -15.26
N GLU A 214 9.78 -12.10 -14.68
CA GLU A 214 8.66 -11.58 -13.90
C GLU A 214 8.39 -12.47 -12.70
N PHE A 215 8.04 -11.87 -11.57
CA PHE A 215 7.61 -12.59 -10.36
C PHE A 215 6.83 -11.66 -9.41
N MET A 216 6.08 -12.26 -8.50
CA MET A 216 5.37 -11.53 -7.45
C MET A 216 5.89 -11.95 -6.08
N VAL A 217 6.05 -10.98 -5.20
CA VAL A 217 6.39 -11.21 -3.78
C VAL A 217 5.52 -10.30 -2.93
N THR A 218 4.95 -10.86 -1.87
CA THR A 218 4.26 -10.11 -0.83
C THR A 218 4.82 -10.54 0.51
N ALA A 219 5.44 -9.62 1.22
CA ALA A 219 6.12 -9.92 2.47
C ALA A 219 5.81 -8.86 3.53
N THR A 220 5.85 -9.27 4.79
CA THR A 220 5.79 -8.38 5.95
C THR A 220 6.79 -8.84 6.99
N ILE A 221 7.35 -7.89 7.74
CA ILE A 221 8.20 -8.14 8.89
C ILE A 221 7.74 -7.27 10.06
N TYR A 222 7.88 -7.77 11.27
CA TYR A 222 7.61 -7.03 12.50
C TYR A 222 8.93 -6.64 13.17
N CYS A 223 9.16 -5.35 13.30
CA CYS A 223 10.37 -4.71 13.82
C CYS A 223 9.98 -3.83 15.02
N ASN A 224 9.67 -4.46 16.14
CA ASN A 224 9.33 -3.79 17.40
C ASN A 224 9.73 -4.71 18.57
N GLU A 225 11.04 -4.72 18.90
CA GLU A 225 11.62 -5.65 19.86
C GLU A 225 11.08 -5.45 21.28
N ASP A 226 10.86 -4.21 21.70
CA ASP A 226 10.35 -3.91 23.02
C ASP A 226 8.83 -4.10 23.15
N GLU A 227 8.12 -4.26 22.02
CA GLU A 227 6.67 -4.43 21.94
C GLU A 227 5.87 -3.22 22.49
N ILE A 228 6.48 -2.03 22.49
CA ILE A 228 5.82 -0.78 22.84
C ILE A 228 5.42 -0.06 21.56
N PHE A 229 4.15 0.30 21.44
CA PHE A 229 3.65 1.02 20.27
C PHE A 229 3.72 2.54 20.46
N ASN A 230 3.90 3.27 19.35
CA ASN A 230 3.93 4.74 19.28
C ASN A 230 5.07 5.39 20.04
N ASP A 231 6.16 4.68 20.30
CA ASP A 231 7.35 5.22 20.95
C ASP A 231 8.50 5.54 19.98
N ASP A 232 8.23 5.34 18.67
CA ASP A 232 9.14 5.59 17.54
C ASP A 232 10.47 4.81 17.60
N LYS A 233 10.51 3.68 18.33
CA LYS A 233 11.70 2.83 18.47
C LYS A 233 11.59 1.54 17.66
N TYR A 234 11.19 1.67 16.43
CA TYR A 234 11.06 0.53 15.52
C TYR A 234 12.38 0.28 14.78
N GLU A 235 12.80 -0.98 14.71
CA GLU A 235 14.05 -1.40 14.04
C GLU A 235 13.91 -1.42 12.50
N TYR A 236 13.21 -0.43 11.92
CA TYR A 236 13.01 -0.35 10.47
C TYR A 236 14.33 -0.25 9.71
N ASP A 237 15.22 0.67 10.13
CA ASP A 237 16.47 0.92 9.46
C ASP A 237 17.51 -0.20 9.67
N SER A 238 17.56 -0.76 10.88
CA SER A 238 18.55 -1.77 11.24
C SER A 238 18.19 -3.20 10.83
N ILE A 239 16.90 -3.52 10.75
CA ILE A 239 16.40 -4.88 10.47
C ILE A 239 15.46 -4.90 9.27
N GLY A 240 14.43 -4.06 9.27
CA GLY A 240 13.33 -4.15 8.33
C GLY A 240 13.72 -3.89 6.89
N PHE A 241 14.29 -2.73 6.60
CA PHE A 241 14.73 -2.38 5.25
C PHE A 241 15.87 -3.26 4.74
N PRO A 242 16.90 -3.62 5.53
CA PRO A 242 17.90 -4.62 5.13
C PRO A 242 17.30 -5.98 4.80
N PHE A 243 16.32 -6.45 5.59
CA PHE A 243 15.61 -7.70 5.29
C PHE A 243 14.93 -7.65 3.91
N PHE A 244 14.16 -6.60 3.61
CA PHE A 244 13.49 -6.47 2.33
C PHE A 244 14.45 -6.36 1.15
N LYS A 245 15.56 -5.65 1.32
CA LYS A 245 16.61 -5.55 0.30
C LYS A 245 17.17 -6.93 -0.02
N HIS A 246 17.62 -7.66 0.98
CA HIS A 246 18.22 -8.99 0.78
C HIS A 246 17.21 -10.02 0.28
N LEU A 247 15.95 -9.98 0.76
CA LEU A 247 14.89 -10.83 0.24
C LEU A 247 14.72 -10.64 -1.27
N GLY A 248 14.66 -9.38 -1.72
CA GLY A 248 14.56 -9.06 -3.14
C GLY A 248 15.76 -9.51 -3.95
N GLU A 249 16.99 -9.28 -3.44
CA GLU A 249 18.23 -9.70 -4.10
C GLU A 249 18.30 -11.22 -4.29
N VAL A 250 17.94 -11.99 -3.25
CA VAL A 250 17.95 -13.47 -3.30
C VAL A 250 16.93 -13.99 -4.31
N ILE A 251 15.70 -13.49 -4.25
CA ILE A 251 14.62 -13.94 -5.15
C ILE A 251 14.97 -13.55 -6.60
N TYR A 252 15.38 -12.31 -6.82
CA TYR A 252 15.73 -11.82 -8.17
C TYR A 252 16.89 -12.62 -8.77
N LYS A 253 17.94 -12.90 -7.99
CA LYS A 253 19.05 -13.75 -8.42
C LYS A 253 18.58 -15.17 -8.78
N HIS A 254 17.69 -15.75 -7.97
CA HIS A 254 17.09 -17.05 -8.28
C HIS A 254 16.31 -17.00 -9.60
N GLU A 255 15.46 -16.01 -9.79
CA GLU A 255 14.64 -15.86 -11.00
C GLU A 255 15.48 -15.59 -12.26
N LEU A 256 16.61 -14.92 -12.15
CA LEU A 256 17.56 -14.76 -13.26
C LEU A 256 18.14 -16.11 -13.71
N SER A 257 18.43 -17.01 -12.77
CA SER A 257 19.03 -18.32 -13.06
C SER A 257 18.02 -19.43 -13.35
N ARG A 258 16.75 -19.25 -12.96
CA ARG A 258 15.70 -20.27 -13.14
C ARG A 258 15.40 -20.49 -14.61
N PRO A 259 15.40 -21.75 -15.11
CA PRO A 259 14.96 -22.07 -16.49
C PRO A 259 13.52 -21.57 -16.73
N LYS A 260 13.31 -20.89 -17.87
CA LYS A 260 12.01 -20.36 -18.28
C LYS A 260 11.61 -20.97 -19.61
N PRO A 261 10.72 -21.97 -19.63
CA PRO A 261 10.25 -22.59 -20.88
C PRO A 261 9.45 -21.61 -21.76
N ASN A 262 8.78 -20.64 -21.10
CA ASN A 262 8.03 -19.57 -21.76
C ASN A 262 8.51 -18.22 -21.24
N LEU A 263 8.82 -17.30 -22.15
CA LEU A 263 9.20 -15.94 -21.80
C LEU A 263 7.95 -15.05 -21.76
N PRO A 264 7.84 -14.16 -20.75
CA PRO A 264 6.71 -13.25 -20.66
C PRO A 264 6.76 -12.15 -21.73
N ASN A 265 5.59 -11.73 -22.18
CA ASN A 265 5.46 -10.49 -22.95
C ASN A 265 5.23 -9.32 -21.98
N LEU A 266 6.26 -8.51 -21.78
CA LEU A 266 6.27 -7.38 -20.84
C LEU A 266 6.06 -6.02 -21.53
N ASP A 267 5.80 -5.99 -22.85
CA ASP A 267 5.78 -4.71 -23.61
C ASP A 267 4.64 -3.78 -23.17
N HIS A 268 3.52 -4.33 -22.73
CA HIS A 268 2.38 -3.56 -22.22
C HIS A 268 2.66 -2.87 -20.89
N LEU A 269 3.76 -3.21 -20.20
CA LEU A 269 4.20 -2.63 -18.92
C LEU A 269 5.31 -1.57 -19.09
N LYS A 270 5.68 -1.25 -20.32
CA LYS A 270 6.63 -0.17 -20.62
C LYS A 270 5.89 1.17 -20.64
N PHE A 271 6.37 2.09 -19.82
CA PHE A 271 5.81 3.44 -19.72
C PHE A 271 6.88 4.50 -19.91
N THR A 272 6.46 5.65 -20.45
CA THR A 272 7.23 6.89 -20.35
C THR A 272 6.82 7.59 -19.07
N TYR A 273 7.77 7.91 -18.22
CA TYR A 273 7.55 8.50 -16.89
C TYR A 273 7.77 10.02 -16.86
N SER A 274 8.32 10.61 -17.92
CA SER A 274 8.42 12.07 -18.08
C SER A 274 7.05 12.62 -18.47
N ASP A 275 6.45 13.45 -17.64
CA ASP A 275 5.34 14.32 -18.02
C ASP A 275 5.86 15.60 -18.66
#